data_5331755e824f03c42d52ae8664d78f39
#
_entry.id   5331755e824f03c42d52ae8664d78f39
#
_cell.length_a   1.000
_cell.length_b   1.000
_cell.length_c   1.000
_cell.angle_alpha   90.00
_cell.angle_beta   90.00
_cell.angle_gamma   90.00
#
_symmetry.space_group_name_H-M   'P 1'
#
loop_
_entity.id
_entity.type
_entity.pdbx_description
1 polymer ?
#
loop_
_entity_poly.entity_id
_entity_poly.type
_entity_poly.pdbx_seq_one_letter_code
_entity_poly.pdbx_strand_id
1 'polypeptide(L)'
;MKRCVPLEPQAEAVCQASSKPPLIFELPVAQGRMVLEEAQDSPVYKYPARAKRVVVNTGRWGAIPVYLVEPETVCTPANVILYIHGAGWVFGSYHTHEKLVRELAARTGSLLIFPEYSRSPEVRYPTAIEQCYSVMCMVPELVRNMGYTANPDTFTVAGDSVGGNMATALTLMSKFRRGPEIQKQLLYYPVTNACFNKGSY
;
A
#
# COMPACT_ATOMS: atom_id res chain seq x y z
N MET A 1 23.52 -14.51 -13.84
CA MET A 1 24.12 -14.47 -12.49
C MET A 1 23.48 -15.58 -11.65
N LYS A 2 24.25 -16.50 -11.05
CA LYS A 2 23.69 -17.47 -10.10
C LYS A 2 23.21 -16.73 -8.87
N ARG A 3 21.95 -16.91 -8.48
CA ARG A 3 21.42 -16.35 -7.23
C ARG A 3 22.20 -16.94 -6.05
N CYS A 4 22.63 -16.08 -5.13
CA CYS A 4 23.37 -16.50 -3.94
C CYS A 4 22.50 -17.10 -2.85
N VAL A 5 21.18 -16.91 -2.92
CA VAL A 5 20.21 -17.40 -1.93
C VAL A 5 19.19 -18.31 -2.61
N PRO A 6 19.02 -19.56 -2.15
CA PRO A 6 17.97 -20.44 -2.65
C PRO A 6 16.59 -19.85 -2.31
N LEU A 7 15.67 -19.93 -3.26
CA LEU A 7 14.27 -19.57 -3.04
C LEU A 7 13.48 -20.81 -2.64
N GLU A 8 12.43 -20.61 -1.85
CA GLU A 8 11.41 -21.62 -1.63
C GLU A 8 10.77 -22.02 -2.97
N PRO A 9 10.38 -23.30 -3.16
CA PRO A 9 9.86 -23.77 -4.46
C PRO A 9 8.72 -22.95 -5.04
N GLN A 10 7.81 -22.47 -4.18
CA GLN A 10 6.69 -21.61 -4.59
C GLN A 10 7.16 -20.25 -5.10
N ALA A 11 8.13 -19.63 -4.41
CA ALA A 11 8.71 -18.36 -4.81
C ALA A 11 9.50 -18.50 -6.11
N GLU A 12 10.24 -19.61 -6.28
CA GLU A 12 10.96 -19.91 -7.53
C GLU A 12 9.99 -20.06 -8.71
N ALA A 13 8.87 -20.75 -8.52
CA ALA A 13 7.83 -20.91 -9.55
C ALA A 13 7.24 -19.56 -9.98
N VAL A 14 6.94 -18.67 -9.01
CA VAL A 14 6.46 -17.31 -9.31
C VAL A 14 7.51 -16.51 -10.08
N CYS A 15 8.78 -16.56 -9.67
CA CYS A 15 9.85 -15.88 -10.37
C CYS A 15 10.01 -16.39 -11.82
N GLN A 16 9.94 -17.69 -12.03
CA GLN A 16 10.01 -18.29 -13.37
C GLN A 16 8.82 -17.91 -14.25
N ALA A 17 7.61 -17.88 -13.69
CA ALA A 17 6.41 -17.46 -14.40
C ALA A 17 6.47 -15.99 -14.80
N SER A 18 6.84 -15.11 -13.87
CA SER A 18 6.90 -13.65 -14.10
C SER A 18 8.07 -13.19 -14.96
N SER A 19 9.06 -14.08 -15.22
CA SER A 19 10.20 -13.78 -16.09
C SER A 19 9.95 -14.09 -17.57
N LYS A 20 8.76 -14.61 -17.92
CA LYS A 20 8.41 -14.96 -19.30
C LYS A 20 7.85 -13.73 -20.03
N PRO A 21 8.36 -13.42 -21.24
CA PRO A 21 7.79 -12.36 -22.07
C PRO A 21 6.35 -12.68 -22.54
N PRO A 22 5.51 -11.65 -22.76
CA PRO A 22 5.81 -10.24 -22.52
C PRO A 22 5.85 -9.92 -21.03
N LEU A 23 6.87 -9.15 -20.61
CA LEU A 23 6.94 -8.67 -19.22
C LEU A 23 5.85 -7.62 -18.99
N ILE A 24 5.36 -7.52 -17.77
CA ILE A 24 4.23 -6.65 -17.45
C ILE A 24 4.46 -5.17 -17.86
N PHE A 25 5.69 -4.71 -17.80
CA PHE A 25 6.07 -3.33 -18.17
C PHE A 25 6.27 -3.15 -19.69
N GLU A 26 6.27 -4.22 -20.47
CA GLU A 26 6.28 -4.19 -21.95
C GLU A 26 4.87 -4.07 -22.52
N LEU A 27 3.86 -4.35 -21.71
CA LEU A 27 2.45 -4.27 -22.10
C LEU A 27 1.93 -2.83 -22.06
N PRO A 28 0.91 -2.50 -22.87
CA PRO A 28 0.13 -1.30 -22.64
C PRO A 28 -0.34 -1.23 -21.18
N VAL A 29 -0.28 -0.05 -20.56
CA VAL A 29 -0.53 0.13 -19.12
C VAL A 29 -1.84 -0.53 -18.65
N ALA A 30 -2.91 -0.38 -19.42
CA ALA A 30 -4.20 -0.97 -19.07
C ALA A 30 -4.14 -2.51 -19.02
N GLN A 31 -3.45 -3.13 -19.98
CA GLN A 31 -3.27 -4.60 -20.01
C GLN A 31 -2.38 -5.07 -18.86
N GLY A 32 -1.27 -4.36 -18.59
CA GLY A 32 -0.41 -4.69 -17.46
C GLY A 32 -1.14 -4.59 -16.10
N ARG A 33 -2.06 -3.64 -15.95
CA ARG A 33 -2.94 -3.56 -14.77
C ARG A 33 -3.86 -4.78 -14.67
N MET A 34 -4.48 -5.17 -15.77
CA MET A 34 -5.36 -6.35 -15.80
C MET A 34 -4.62 -7.63 -15.40
N VAL A 35 -3.40 -7.83 -15.88
CA VAL A 35 -2.58 -9.00 -15.49
C VAL A 35 -2.41 -9.11 -13.98
N LEU A 36 -2.16 -7.99 -13.28
CA LEU A 36 -2.04 -8.01 -11.83
C LEU A 36 -3.38 -8.20 -11.11
N GLU A 37 -4.46 -7.63 -11.63
CA GLU A 37 -5.81 -7.82 -11.07
C GLU A 37 -6.23 -9.30 -11.19
N GLU A 38 -6.13 -9.88 -12.40
CA GLU A 38 -6.49 -11.26 -12.69
C GLU A 38 -5.65 -12.27 -11.88
N ALA A 39 -4.39 -11.96 -11.61
CA ALA A 39 -3.54 -12.81 -10.76
C ALA A 39 -4.09 -12.96 -9.33
N GLN A 40 -4.95 -12.05 -8.88
CA GLN A 40 -5.58 -12.08 -7.55
C GLN A 40 -6.99 -12.73 -7.56
N ASP A 41 -7.52 -13.08 -8.74
CA ASP A 41 -8.85 -13.69 -8.85
C ASP A 41 -8.88 -15.17 -8.43
N SER A 42 -7.72 -15.78 -8.24
CA SER A 42 -7.64 -17.14 -7.72
C SER A 42 -8.26 -17.23 -6.32
N PRO A 43 -9.05 -18.27 -6.02
CA PRO A 43 -9.64 -18.44 -4.72
C PRO A 43 -8.55 -18.68 -3.66
N VAL A 44 -8.33 -17.67 -2.84
CA VAL A 44 -7.39 -17.73 -1.70
C VAL A 44 -8.11 -17.33 -0.41
N TYR A 45 -7.70 -17.91 0.69
CA TYR A 45 -8.22 -17.50 1.98
C TYR A 45 -7.89 -16.03 2.25
N LYS A 46 -8.91 -15.25 2.58
CA LYS A 46 -8.79 -13.88 3.08
C LYS A 46 -9.38 -13.81 4.48
N TYR A 47 -8.67 -13.20 5.41
CA TYR A 47 -9.20 -13.00 6.76
C TYR A 47 -10.50 -12.19 6.72
N PRO A 48 -11.50 -12.58 7.55
CA PRO A 48 -12.73 -11.80 7.67
C PRO A 48 -12.43 -10.36 8.08
N ALA A 49 -12.97 -9.42 7.33
CA ALA A 49 -12.89 -8.00 7.62
C ALA A 49 -13.97 -7.26 6.84
N ARG A 50 -14.48 -6.19 7.41
CA ARG A 50 -15.36 -5.26 6.71
C ARG A 50 -14.50 -4.21 5.98
N ALA A 51 -14.62 -4.15 4.67
CA ALA A 51 -13.96 -3.12 3.86
C ALA A 51 -15.00 -2.12 3.35
N LYS A 52 -14.85 -0.85 3.71
CA LYS A 52 -15.73 0.24 3.26
C LYS A 52 -14.92 1.18 2.38
N ARG A 53 -15.38 1.36 1.14
CA ARG A 53 -14.82 2.36 0.23
C ARG A 53 -15.47 3.71 0.50
N VAL A 54 -14.64 4.73 0.73
CA VAL A 54 -15.05 6.13 0.84
C VAL A 54 -14.28 6.96 -0.20
N VAL A 55 -14.75 8.17 -0.47
CA VAL A 55 -14.02 9.12 -1.33
C VAL A 55 -13.50 10.24 -0.43
N VAL A 56 -12.20 10.47 -0.50
CA VAL A 56 -11.51 11.50 0.28
C VAL A 56 -11.05 12.61 -0.65
N ASN A 57 -11.45 13.84 -0.33
CA ASN A 57 -10.98 15.02 -1.06
C ASN A 57 -9.60 15.43 -0.53
N THR A 58 -8.59 15.38 -1.38
CA THR A 58 -7.21 15.72 -1.06
C THR A 58 -6.83 17.15 -1.50
N GLY A 59 -7.82 18.01 -1.62
CA GLY A 59 -7.65 19.41 -2.04
C GLY A 59 -7.24 19.52 -3.51
N ARG A 60 -6.19 20.28 -3.78
CA ARG A 60 -5.69 20.50 -5.17
C ARG A 60 -5.21 19.21 -5.87
N TRP A 61 -5.05 18.13 -5.12
CA TRP A 61 -4.59 16.84 -5.66
C TRP A 61 -5.74 15.93 -6.10
N GLY A 62 -7.00 16.42 -5.99
CA GLY A 62 -8.20 15.71 -6.40
C GLY A 62 -8.80 14.83 -5.31
N ALA A 63 -9.84 14.11 -5.66
CA ALA A 63 -10.49 13.17 -4.77
C ALA A 63 -10.08 11.74 -5.14
N ILE A 64 -9.79 10.92 -4.13
CA ILE A 64 -9.37 9.54 -4.31
C ILE A 64 -10.22 8.57 -3.50
N PRO A 65 -10.38 7.32 -3.97
CA PRO A 65 -10.91 6.25 -3.15
C PRO A 65 -9.97 5.95 -1.98
N VAL A 66 -10.56 5.68 -0.83
CA VAL A 66 -9.83 5.18 0.35
C VAL A 66 -10.63 4.01 0.91
N TYR A 67 -9.97 2.89 1.11
CA TYR A 67 -10.60 1.74 1.75
C TYR A 67 -10.30 1.73 3.24
N LEU A 68 -11.36 1.63 4.02
CA LEU A 68 -11.31 1.50 5.48
C LEU A 68 -11.57 0.04 5.80
N VAL A 69 -10.53 -0.67 6.27
CA VAL A 69 -10.59 -2.10 6.56
C VAL A 69 -10.64 -2.31 8.05
N GLU A 70 -11.73 -2.94 8.50
CA GLU A 70 -12.03 -3.21 9.89
C GLU A 70 -12.05 -4.73 10.12
N PRO A 71 -11.09 -5.29 10.89
CA PRO A 71 -11.11 -6.71 11.23
C PRO A 71 -12.23 -7.03 12.23
N GLU A 72 -12.53 -8.31 12.43
CA GLU A 72 -13.55 -8.75 13.40
C GLU A 72 -13.25 -8.31 14.83
N THR A 73 -11.97 -8.19 15.17
CA THR A 73 -11.53 -7.74 16.50
C THR A 73 -10.63 -6.52 16.34
N VAL A 74 -11.05 -5.40 16.90
CA VAL A 74 -10.29 -4.14 16.91
C VAL A 74 -9.85 -3.83 18.33
N CYS A 75 -8.57 -3.47 18.50
CA CYS A 75 -8.05 -2.99 19.78
C CYS A 75 -8.75 -1.70 20.21
N THR A 76 -8.89 -1.48 21.51
CA THR A 76 -9.49 -0.26 22.06
C THR A 76 -8.52 0.37 23.09
N PRO A 77 -8.01 1.59 22.84
CA PRO A 77 -8.18 2.41 21.62
C PRO A 77 -7.60 1.74 20.37
N ALA A 78 -8.10 2.14 19.19
CA ALA A 78 -7.81 1.45 17.94
C ALA A 78 -6.38 1.73 17.45
N ASN A 79 -5.61 0.69 17.21
CA ASN A 79 -4.36 0.79 16.45
C ASN A 79 -4.70 1.07 14.99
N VAL A 80 -3.88 1.89 14.33
CA VAL A 80 -4.13 2.30 12.94
C VAL A 80 -2.92 2.06 12.07
N ILE A 81 -3.14 1.43 10.92
CA ILE A 81 -2.14 1.25 9.86
C ILE A 81 -2.61 2.01 8.62
N LEU A 82 -1.81 2.97 8.16
CA LEU A 82 -1.93 3.55 6.83
C LEU A 82 -1.07 2.72 5.89
N TYR A 83 -1.69 1.97 4.98
CA TYR A 83 -0.98 1.11 4.04
C TYR A 83 -0.93 1.73 2.64
N ILE A 84 0.26 1.86 2.08
CA ILE A 84 0.52 2.43 0.76
C ILE A 84 1.01 1.31 -0.14
N HIS A 85 0.27 1.02 -1.20
CA HIS A 85 0.58 -0.10 -2.08
C HIS A 85 1.77 0.17 -3.01
N GLY A 86 2.43 -0.90 -3.41
CA GLY A 86 3.52 -0.90 -4.36
C GLY A 86 3.09 -0.92 -5.83
N ALA A 87 3.87 -1.63 -6.62
CA ALA A 87 3.71 -1.85 -8.06
C ALA A 87 4.03 -0.63 -8.94
N GLY A 88 5.20 0.00 -8.66
CA GLY A 88 5.88 0.94 -9.56
C GLY A 88 5.16 2.25 -9.81
N TRP A 89 4.25 2.70 -8.95
CA TRP A 89 3.37 3.86 -9.13
C TRP A 89 2.42 3.80 -10.33
N VAL A 90 2.48 2.74 -11.13
CA VAL A 90 1.72 2.54 -12.38
C VAL A 90 0.63 1.50 -12.23
N PHE A 91 0.92 0.45 -11.49
CA PHE A 91 0.06 -0.72 -11.27
C PHE A 91 -0.44 -0.76 -9.82
N GLY A 92 -1.14 -1.84 -9.47
CA GLY A 92 -1.65 -2.07 -8.13
C GLY A 92 -2.96 -1.34 -7.85
N SER A 93 -3.72 -1.90 -6.91
CA SER A 93 -5.02 -1.41 -6.44
C SER A 93 -5.33 -2.01 -5.08
N TYR A 94 -6.48 -1.67 -4.51
CA TYR A 94 -6.98 -2.36 -3.32
C TYR A 94 -7.18 -3.86 -3.60
N HIS A 95 -7.73 -4.24 -4.76
CA HIS A 95 -7.95 -5.64 -5.12
C HIS A 95 -6.65 -6.44 -5.11
N THR A 96 -5.58 -5.90 -5.70
CA THR A 96 -4.29 -6.59 -5.75
C THR A 96 -3.64 -6.77 -4.38
N HIS A 97 -4.03 -5.98 -3.38
CA HIS A 97 -3.47 -6.01 -2.02
C HIS A 97 -4.46 -6.46 -0.95
N GLU A 98 -5.71 -6.77 -1.32
CA GLU A 98 -6.78 -7.05 -0.36
C GLU A 98 -6.42 -8.17 0.62
N LYS A 99 -5.83 -9.27 0.12
CA LYS A 99 -5.41 -10.38 0.99
C LYS A 99 -4.42 -9.93 2.06
N LEU A 100 -3.40 -9.20 1.64
CA LEU A 100 -2.36 -8.70 2.54
C LEU A 100 -2.91 -7.73 3.58
N VAL A 101 -3.72 -6.75 3.16
CA VAL A 101 -4.25 -5.74 4.09
C VAL A 101 -5.26 -6.34 5.07
N ARG A 102 -6.07 -7.31 4.65
CA ARG A 102 -6.96 -8.05 5.56
C ARG A 102 -6.17 -8.88 6.57
N GLU A 103 -5.09 -9.52 6.13
CA GLU A 103 -4.22 -10.31 7.01
C GLU A 103 -3.52 -9.42 8.03
N LEU A 104 -2.97 -8.28 7.62
CA LEU A 104 -2.38 -7.31 8.53
C LEU A 104 -3.40 -6.80 9.55
N ALA A 105 -4.57 -6.38 9.09
CA ALA A 105 -5.63 -5.89 9.97
C ALA A 105 -6.03 -6.96 11.02
N ALA A 106 -6.29 -8.19 10.58
CA ALA A 106 -6.73 -9.27 11.46
C ALA A 106 -5.65 -9.69 12.46
N ARG A 107 -4.39 -9.86 12.02
CA ARG A 107 -3.31 -10.32 12.89
C ARG A 107 -2.86 -9.28 13.91
N THR A 108 -3.08 -8.00 13.63
CA THR A 108 -2.67 -6.90 14.52
C THR A 108 -3.83 -6.30 15.30
N GLY A 109 -5.08 -6.67 15.00
CA GLY A 109 -6.27 -6.03 15.57
C GLY A 109 -6.36 -4.54 15.24
N SER A 110 -5.78 -4.12 14.11
CA SER A 110 -5.67 -2.72 13.72
C SER A 110 -6.71 -2.35 12.66
N LEU A 111 -7.23 -1.15 12.74
CA LEU A 111 -7.90 -0.53 11.59
C LEU A 111 -6.85 -0.26 10.52
N LEU A 112 -7.17 -0.59 9.27
CA LEU A 112 -6.26 -0.33 8.17
C LEU A 112 -6.92 0.64 7.19
N ILE A 113 -6.17 1.68 6.82
CA ILE A 113 -6.58 2.72 5.87
C ILE A 113 -5.71 2.55 4.63
N PHE A 114 -6.35 2.35 3.49
CA PHE A 114 -5.69 2.09 2.21
C PHE A 114 -6.08 3.18 1.20
N PRO A 115 -5.21 4.19 0.97
CA PRO A 115 -5.42 5.15 -0.10
C PRO A 115 -5.20 4.49 -1.46
N GLU A 116 -6.19 4.53 -2.33
CA GLU A 116 -6.03 4.14 -3.72
C GLU A 116 -5.61 5.38 -4.52
N TYR A 117 -4.34 5.73 -4.38
CA TYR A 117 -3.77 6.94 -4.96
C TYR A 117 -3.79 6.92 -6.50
N SER A 118 -3.82 8.11 -7.11
CA SER A 118 -3.76 8.25 -8.56
C SER A 118 -2.40 7.80 -9.09
N ARG A 119 -2.42 6.96 -10.12
CA ARG A 119 -1.24 6.30 -10.67
C ARG A 119 -0.71 7.02 -11.91
N SER A 120 0.53 6.76 -12.24
CA SER A 120 1.11 7.14 -13.52
C SER A 120 0.59 6.20 -14.62
N PRO A 121 0.49 6.63 -15.87
CA PRO A 121 0.88 7.94 -16.43
C PRO A 121 -0.20 9.03 -16.30
N GLU A 122 -1.39 8.71 -15.76
CA GLU A 122 -2.52 9.65 -15.67
C GLU A 122 -2.17 10.87 -14.80
N VAL A 123 -1.35 10.66 -13.78
CA VAL A 123 -0.78 11.73 -12.97
C VAL A 123 0.74 11.56 -12.85
N ARG A 124 1.41 12.66 -12.49
CA ARG A 124 2.86 12.66 -12.24
C ARG A 124 3.17 12.99 -10.80
N TYR A 125 4.41 12.70 -10.41
CA TYR A 125 4.96 13.19 -9.14
C TYR A 125 4.73 14.72 -9.03
N PRO A 126 4.32 15.24 -7.87
CA PRO A 126 4.18 14.54 -6.58
C PRO A 126 2.75 14.11 -6.24
N THR A 127 1.82 13.99 -7.19
CA THR A 127 0.38 13.79 -6.93
C THR A 127 0.11 12.61 -5.98
N ALA A 128 0.64 11.43 -6.28
CA ALA A 128 0.39 10.23 -5.48
C ALA A 128 0.80 10.39 -4.00
N ILE A 129 2.00 10.88 -3.76
CA ILE A 129 2.50 11.05 -2.40
C ILE A 129 1.77 12.15 -1.63
N GLU A 130 1.37 13.23 -2.30
CA GLU A 130 0.60 14.31 -1.67
C GLU A 130 -0.84 13.88 -1.34
N GLN A 131 -1.44 13.03 -2.18
CA GLN A 131 -2.72 12.41 -1.87
C GLN A 131 -2.61 11.53 -0.63
N CYS A 132 -1.59 10.66 -0.56
CA CYS A 132 -1.34 9.83 0.61
C CYS A 132 -1.07 10.67 1.87
N TYR A 133 -0.32 11.77 1.76
CA TYR A 133 -0.10 12.69 2.86
C TYR A 133 -1.40 13.33 3.34
N SER A 134 -2.25 13.78 2.42
CA SER A 134 -3.56 14.36 2.76
C SER A 134 -4.44 13.35 3.49
N VAL A 135 -4.51 12.09 3.01
CA VAL A 135 -5.24 11.02 3.71
C VAL A 135 -4.65 10.77 5.09
N MET A 136 -3.32 10.75 5.23
CA MET A 136 -2.63 10.58 6.51
C MET A 136 -3.07 11.65 7.54
N CYS A 137 -3.17 12.91 7.11
CA CYS A 137 -3.64 13.99 7.98
C CYS A 137 -5.11 13.83 8.40
N MET A 138 -5.92 13.11 7.61
CA MET A 138 -7.34 12.87 7.90
C MET A 138 -7.59 11.58 8.69
N VAL A 139 -6.56 10.80 9.00
CA VAL A 139 -6.69 9.52 9.74
C VAL A 139 -7.54 9.66 11.02
N PRO A 140 -7.35 10.65 11.89
CA PRO A 140 -8.15 10.78 13.11
C PRO A 140 -9.65 10.95 12.82
N GLU A 141 -9.99 11.68 11.77
CA GLU A 141 -11.38 11.89 11.34
C GLU A 141 -11.96 10.60 10.73
N LEU A 142 -11.22 9.94 9.86
CA LEU A 142 -11.64 8.68 9.23
C LEU A 142 -11.93 7.61 10.29
N VAL A 143 -11.07 7.45 11.28
CA VAL A 143 -11.21 6.50 12.38
C VAL A 143 -12.45 6.84 13.24
N ARG A 144 -12.65 8.12 13.53
CA ARG A 144 -13.86 8.59 14.27
C ARG A 144 -15.14 8.27 13.51
N ASN A 145 -15.14 8.46 12.19
CA ASN A 145 -16.28 8.15 11.32
C ASN A 145 -16.55 6.64 11.20
N MET A 146 -15.60 5.80 11.60
CA MET A 146 -15.79 4.36 11.78
C MET A 146 -16.33 4.00 13.18
N GLY A 147 -16.46 4.96 14.09
CA GLY A 147 -16.93 4.76 15.46
C GLY A 147 -15.81 4.44 16.47
N TYR A 148 -14.55 4.70 16.12
CA TYR A 148 -13.40 4.39 16.97
C TYR A 148 -12.65 5.65 17.42
N THR A 149 -11.87 5.47 18.49
CA THR A 149 -10.84 6.43 18.90
C THR A 149 -9.47 5.85 18.56
N ALA A 150 -8.70 6.56 17.73
CA ALA A 150 -7.35 6.14 17.37
C ALA A 150 -6.42 6.20 18.59
N ASN A 151 -5.57 5.18 18.70
CA ASN A 151 -4.47 5.19 19.68
C ASN A 151 -3.32 6.04 19.12
N PRO A 152 -2.99 7.18 19.76
CA PRO A 152 -1.94 8.06 19.25
C PRO A 152 -0.55 7.42 19.28
N ASP A 153 -0.33 6.44 20.17
CA ASP A 153 0.98 5.83 20.40
C ASP A 153 1.28 4.66 19.44
N THR A 154 0.39 4.38 18.48
CA THR A 154 0.54 3.20 17.63
C THR A 154 0.32 3.48 16.15
N PHE A 155 0.23 4.74 15.74
CA PHE A 155 0.04 5.05 14.33
C PHE A 155 1.22 4.55 13.48
N THR A 156 0.90 3.65 12.57
CA THR A 156 1.88 2.96 11.71
C THR A 156 1.67 3.35 10.26
N VAL A 157 2.73 3.68 9.54
CA VAL A 157 2.72 3.73 8.09
C VAL A 157 3.37 2.45 7.54
N ALA A 158 2.74 1.85 6.55
CA ALA A 158 3.19 0.60 5.95
C ALA A 158 3.19 0.69 4.44
N GLY A 159 4.00 -0.11 3.78
CA GLY A 159 3.97 -0.22 2.33
C GLY A 159 5.01 -1.16 1.78
N ASP A 160 4.78 -1.61 0.56
CA ASP A 160 5.66 -2.49 -0.19
C ASP A 160 6.29 -1.78 -1.38
N SER A 161 7.53 -2.12 -1.72
CA SER A 161 8.22 -1.61 -2.90
C SER A 161 8.21 -0.07 -2.95
N VAL A 162 7.62 0.53 -4.00
CA VAL A 162 7.42 1.99 -4.10
C VAL A 162 6.47 2.54 -3.03
N GLY A 163 5.54 1.73 -2.52
CA GLY A 163 4.71 2.10 -1.37
C GLY A 163 5.54 2.22 -0.09
N GLY A 164 6.52 1.35 0.11
CA GLY A 164 7.51 1.46 1.18
C GLY A 164 8.39 2.70 1.06
N ASN A 165 8.77 3.08 -0.17
CA ASN A 165 9.44 4.36 -0.45
C ASN A 165 8.55 5.53 -0.02
N MET A 166 7.27 5.55 -0.45
CA MET A 166 6.33 6.62 -0.07
C MET A 166 6.07 6.64 1.43
N ALA A 167 5.94 5.51 2.10
CA ALA A 167 5.78 5.43 3.57
C ALA A 167 6.96 6.09 4.30
N THR A 168 8.18 5.83 3.84
CA THR A 168 9.39 6.49 4.36
C THR A 168 9.35 8.00 4.11
N ALA A 169 9.03 8.40 2.88
CA ALA A 169 8.94 9.81 2.52
C ALA A 169 7.84 10.55 3.29
N LEU A 170 6.68 9.92 3.53
CA LEU A 170 5.60 10.48 4.36
C LEU A 170 6.07 10.76 5.79
N THR A 171 6.91 9.90 6.36
CA THR A 171 7.47 10.13 7.69
C THR A 171 8.35 11.39 7.71
N LEU A 172 9.18 11.58 6.70
CA LEU A 172 9.96 12.80 6.56
C LEU A 172 9.08 14.02 6.33
N MET A 173 8.10 13.92 5.42
CA MET A 173 7.14 15.00 5.15
C MET A 173 6.40 15.40 6.43
N SER A 174 5.92 14.43 7.21
CA SER A 174 5.22 14.69 8.47
C SER A 174 6.11 15.46 9.43
N LYS A 175 7.35 15.04 9.61
CA LYS A 175 8.32 15.74 10.46
C LYS A 175 8.56 17.19 10.00
N PHE A 176 8.80 17.40 8.69
CA PHE A 176 9.06 18.73 8.17
C PHE A 176 7.84 19.65 8.18
N ARG A 177 6.65 19.09 7.96
CA ARG A 177 5.39 19.85 7.89
C ARG A 177 4.67 19.95 9.24
N ARG A 178 5.24 19.39 10.32
CA ARG A 178 4.60 19.29 11.64
C ARG A 178 3.22 18.60 11.54
N GLY A 179 3.16 17.54 10.74
CA GLY A 179 1.98 16.72 10.54
C GLY A 179 1.79 15.65 11.63
N PRO A 180 0.96 14.63 11.37
CA PRO A 180 0.72 13.54 12.32
C PRO A 180 1.99 12.82 12.75
N GLU A 181 2.11 12.53 14.03
CA GLU A 181 3.23 11.76 14.56
C GLU A 181 3.10 10.28 14.15
N ILE A 182 4.17 9.72 13.59
CA ILE A 182 4.25 8.34 13.13
C ILE A 182 5.16 7.58 14.08
N GLN A 183 4.64 6.57 14.76
CA GLN A 183 5.39 5.78 15.73
C GLN A 183 6.11 4.60 15.12
N LYS A 184 5.59 4.04 14.02
CA LYS A 184 6.14 2.82 13.42
C LYS A 184 6.11 2.89 11.89
N GLN A 185 7.09 2.22 11.29
CA GLN A 185 7.13 1.94 9.85
C GLN A 185 7.19 0.44 9.64
N LEU A 186 6.36 -0.07 8.72
CA LEU A 186 6.40 -1.46 8.27
C LEU A 186 6.70 -1.45 6.76
N LEU A 187 7.94 -1.74 6.41
CA LEU A 187 8.45 -1.57 5.06
C LEU A 187 8.79 -2.93 4.44
N TYR A 188 8.03 -3.33 3.44
CA TYR A 188 8.28 -4.54 2.68
C TYR A 188 9.13 -4.19 1.45
N TYR A 189 10.35 -4.73 1.38
CA TYR A 189 11.30 -4.53 0.26
C TYR A 189 11.24 -3.11 -0.35
N PRO A 190 11.38 -2.05 0.47
CA PRO A 190 11.16 -0.68 0.01
C PRO A 190 12.17 -0.26 -1.06
N VAL A 191 11.74 0.55 -2.02
CA VAL A 191 12.65 1.19 -2.97
C VAL A 191 13.37 2.32 -2.24
N THR A 192 14.66 2.09 -1.93
CA THR A 192 15.49 3.03 -1.14
C THR A 192 16.56 3.73 -1.96
N ASN A 193 16.72 3.36 -3.23
CA ASN A 193 17.75 3.92 -4.10
C ASN A 193 17.21 4.08 -5.52
N ALA A 194 17.52 5.21 -6.14
CA ALA A 194 17.19 5.50 -7.54
C ALA A 194 18.32 5.09 -8.52
N CYS A 195 19.33 4.36 -8.05
CA CYS A 195 20.41 3.88 -8.91
C CYS A 195 20.03 2.52 -9.52
N PHE A 196 19.83 2.50 -10.82
CA PHE A 196 19.46 1.29 -11.58
C PHE A 196 20.69 0.52 -12.13
N ASN A 197 21.92 1.02 -11.91
CA ASN A 197 23.16 0.39 -12.36
C ASN A 197 23.63 -0.70 -11.38
N LYS A 198 22.75 -1.57 -10.97
CA LYS A 198 23.02 -2.70 -10.08
C LYS A 198 22.73 -4.01 -10.79
N GLY A 199 23.49 -5.06 -10.48
CA GLY A 199 23.32 -6.37 -11.11
C GLY A 199 21.98 -7.08 -10.86
N SER A 200 21.09 -6.47 -10.08
CA SER A 200 19.72 -6.92 -9.84
C SER A 200 18.65 -6.24 -10.73
N TYR A 201 19.09 -5.29 -11.58
CA TYR A 201 18.26 -4.61 -12.58
C TYR A 201 18.66 -5.01 -13.99
#